data_a6967377de75fd55fdeaad0f5c6a3b7b
#
_entry.id   a6967377de75fd55fdeaad0f5c6a3b7b
#
_cell.length_a   1.000
_cell.length_b   1.000
_cell.length_c   1.000
_cell.angle_alpha   90.00
_cell.angle_beta   90.00
_cell.angle_gamma   90.00
#
_symmetry.space_group_name_H-M   'P 1'
#
loop_
_entity.id
_entity.type
_entity.pdbx_description
1 polymer ?
#
loop_
_entity_poly.entity_id
_entity_poly.type
_entity_poly.pdbx_seq_one_letter_code
_entity_poly.pdbx_strand_id
1 'polypeptide(L)'
;QTLWDCTSIAKELGILSESGRPHDKAVSGIIQDLDIFEDEIVRTAFSRNGHDGVTVQYKGSVLEKVREWLEENHYPSLIELQLANGNVNKCKVLYREVA
;
A
#
# COMPACT_ATOMS: atom_id res chain seq x y z
N GLN A 1 1.38 17.47 -9.00
CA GLN A 1 0.76 16.14 -8.80
C GLN A 1 1.09 15.60 -7.41
N THR A 2 0.08 15.04 -6.77
CA THR A 2 0.26 14.37 -5.47
C THR A 2 0.85 12.98 -5.70
N LEU A 3 1.89 12.67 -4.94
CA LEU A 3 2.47 11.34 -4.91
C LEU A 3 2.05 10.65 -3.62
N TRP A 4 1.88 9.35 -3.69
CA TRP A 4 1.34 8.53 -2.61
C TRP A 4 2.34 7.44 -2.22
N ASP A 5 2.44 7.15 -0.94
CA ASP A 5 3.13 5.95 -0.46
C ASP A 5 2.10 5.00 0.15
N CYS A 6 2.54 3.82 0.59
CA CYS A 6 1.61 2.83 1.14
C CYS A 6 0.87 3.37 2.37
N THR A 7 1.55 4.14 3.22
CA THR A 7 0.93 4.71 4.42
C THR A 7 -0.14 5.73 4.06
N SER A 8 0.16 6.65 3.13
CA SER A 8 -0.82 7.68 2.74
C SER A 8 -2.00 7.08 1.96
N ILE A 9 -1.77 6.04 1.16
CA ILE A 9 -2.84 5.31 0.50
C ILE A 9 -3.75 4.65 1.54
N ALA A 10 -3.16 3.98 2.53
CA ALA A 10 -3.93 3.36 3.60
C ALA A 10 -4.77 4.39 4.36
N LYS A 11 -4.17 5.53 4.65
CA LYS A 11 -4.86 6.62 5.36
C LYS A 11 -6.03 7.16 4.53
N GLU A 12 -5.81 7.40 3.25
CA GLU A 12 -6.83 7.94 2.35
C GLU A 12 -8.02 6.99 2.20
N LEU A 13 -7.74 5.69 2.04
CA LEU A 13 -8.77 4.68 1.80
C LEU A 13 -9.33 4.07 3.08
N GLY A 14 -8.82 4.47 4.24
CA GLY A 14 -9.32 3.96 5.52
C GLY A 14 -8.95 2.50 5.78
N ILE A 15 -7.81 2.06 5.30
CA ILE A 15 -7.29 0.70 5.53
C ILE A 15 -6.48 0.73 6.81
N LEU A 16 -7.01 0.12 7.87
CA LEU A 16 -6.44 0.24 9.21
C LEU A 16 -5.99 -1.11 9.76
N SER A 17 -4.95 -1.06 10.60
CA SER A 17 -4.54 -2.22 11.39
C SER A 17 -5.48 -2.39 12.58
N GLU A 18 -5.32 -3.48 13.33
CA GLU A 18 -6.11 -3.74 14.53
C GLU A 18 -5.95 -2.62 15.57
N SER A 19 -4.81 -1.92 15.57
CA SER A 19 -4.56 -0.79 16.47
C SER A 19 -5.16 0.53 15.98
N GLY A 20 -5.80 0.55 14.80
CA GLY A 20 -6.41 1.74 14.24
C GLY A 20 -5.46 2.64 13.47
N ARG A 21 -4.25 2.18 13.18
CA ARG A 21 -3.27 2.94 12.40
C ARG A 21 -3.36 2.57 10.92
N PRO A 22 -2.94 3.48 10.01
CA PRO A 22 -2.87 3.14 8.59
C PRO A 22 -2.03 1.88 8.37
N HIS A 23 -2.58 0.92 7.63
CA HIS A 23 -1.95 -0.38 7.44
C HIS A 23 -1.17 -0.42 6.14
N ASP A 24 0.06 0.09 6.15
CA ASP A 24 0.92 0.17 4.97
C ASP A 24 1.26 -1.22 4.39
N LYS A 25 1.45 -2.21 5.24
CA LYS A 25 1.77 -3.57 4.79
C LYS A 25 0.62 -4.20 4.00
N ALA A 26 -0.62 -3.94 4.42
CA ALA A 26 -1.78 -4.41 3.69
C ALA A 26 -1.85 -3.77 2.30
N VAL A 27 -1.55 -2.48 2.20
CA VAL A 27 -1.49 -1.79 0.91
C VAL A 27 -0.39 -2.39 0.03
N SER A 28 0.77 -2.70 0.62
CA SER A 28 1.84 -3.38 -0.13
C SER A 28 1.38 -4.71 -0.70
N GLY A 29 0.61 -5.49 0.08
CA GLY A 29 0.05 -6.74 -0.39
C GLY A 29 -0.91 -6.57 -1.55
N ILE A 30 -1.76 -5.54 -1.49
CA ILE A 30 -2.66 -5.22 -2.60
C ILE A 30 -1.88 -4.84 -3.85
N ILE A 31 -0.86 -4.00 -3.70
CA ILE A 31 -0.04 -3.55 -4.84
C ILE A 31 0.67 -4.74 -5.50
N GLN A 32 1.10 -5.73 -4.72
CA GLN A 32 1.69 -6.95 -5.29
C GLN A 32 0.72 -7.70 -6.21
N ASP A 33 -0.57 -7.57 -5.97
CA ASP A 33 -1.61 -8.24 -6.75
C ASP A 33 -2.08 -7.42 -7.95
N LEU A 34 -1.60 -6.19 -8.08
CA LEU A 34 -2.00 -5.27 -9.14
C LEU A 34 -0.96 -5.21 -10.26
N ASP A 35 -1.43 -4.86 -11.46
CA ASP A 35 -0.55 -4.49 -12.57
C ASP A 35 -0.19 -3.01 -12.45
N ILE A 36 1.01 -2.75 -11.94
CA ILE A 36 1.52 -1.39 -11.79
C ILE A 36 2.58 -1.16 -12.87
N PHE A 37 2.40 -0.13 -13.66
CA PHE A 37 3.35 0.22 -14.72
C PHE A 37 4.47 1.11 -14.18
N GLU A 38 5.62 1.05 -14.82
CA GLU A 38 6.80 1.82 -14.38
C GLU A 38 6.53 3.34 -14.34
N ASP A 39 5.72 3.85 -15.25
CA ASP A 39 5.39 5.28 -15.27
C ASP A 39 4.45 5.70 -14.12
N GLU A 40 3.91 4.74 -13.37
CA GLU A 40 3.09 5.01 -12.18
C GLU A 40 3.92 5.05 -10.89
N ILE A 41 5.21 4.71 -10.98
CA ILE A 41 6.10 4.60 -9.82
C ILE A 41 7.17 5.68 -9.90
N VAL A 42 7.38 6.38 -8.79
CA VAL A 42 8.46 7.37 -8.67
C VAL A 42 9.43 6.87 -7.60
N ARG A 43 10.68 6.64 -8.01
CA ARG A 43 11.74 6.20 -7.11
C ARG A 43 12.70 7.35 -6.91
N THR A 44 12.96 7.70 -5.66
CA THR A 44 13.87 8.79 -5.30
C THR A 44 14.99 8.23 -4.44
N ALA A 45 16.21 8.37 -4.94
CA ALA A 45 17.39 7.95 -4.18
C ALA A 45 17.67 8.94 -3.05
N PHE A 46 18.08 8.43 -1.91
CA PHE A 46 18.51 9.26 -0.80
C PHE A 46 19.77 8.70 -0.16
N SER A 47 20.55 9.59 0.47
CA SER A 47 21.69 9.19 1.28
C SER A 47 21.58 9.95 2.60
N ARG A 48 21.63 9.19 3.71
CA ARG A 48 21.45 9.77 5.03
C ARG A 48 22.36 9.03 6.02
N ASN A 49 23.23 9.74 6.69
CA ASN A 49 24.16 9.19 7.70
C ASN A 49 24.98 8.01 7.15
N GLY A 50 25.45 8.13 5.89
CA GLY A 50 26.22 7.08 5.23
C GLY A 50 25.41 5.90 4.73
N HIS A 51 24.09 5.95 4.84
CA HIS A 51 23.20 4.92 4.31
C HIS A 51 22.50 5.42 3.06
N ASP A 52 22.57 4.61 2.01
CA ASP A 52 21.88 4.89 0.76
C ASP A 52 20.59 4.08 0.70
N GLY A 53 19.55 4.66 0.16
CA GLY A 53 18.28 3.98 0.00
C GLY A 53 17.47 4.58 -1.12
N VAL A 54 16.30 3.99 -1.34
CA VAL A 54 15.35 4.45 -2.36
C VAL A 54 13.97 4.57 -1.72
N THR A 55 13.36 5.75 -1.88
CA THR A 55 11.98 5.96 -1.49
C THR A 55 11.10 5.70 -2.70
N VAL A 56 10.06 4.90 -2.51
CA VAL A 56 9.11 4.55 -3.57
C VAL A 56 7.80 5.28 -3.30
N GLN A 57 7.34 6.00 -4.31
CA GLN A 57 6.05 6.67 -4.27
C GLN A 57 5.26 6.34 -5.54
N TYR A 58 3.96 6.52 -5.49
CA TYR A 58 3.06 6.14 -6.56
C TYR A 58 2.23 7.34 -7.01
N LYS A 59 1.87 7.36 -8.28
CA LYS A 59 0.93 8.36 -8.81
C LYS A 59 -0.50 8.02 -8.40
N GLY A 60 -1.41 8.97 -8.57
CA GLY A 60 -2.80 8.81 -8.18
C GLY A 60 -3.52 7.65 -8.86
N SER A 61 -3.05 7.23 -10.04
CA SER A 61 -3.61 6.06 -10.72
C SER A 61 -3.47 4.78 -9.89
N VAL A 62 -2.41 4.66 -9.10
CA VAL A 62 -2.22 3.51 -8.21
C VAL A 62 -3.21 3.58 -7.06
N LEU A 63 -3.45 4.75 -6.50
CA LEU A 63 -4.48 4.93 -5.46
C LEU A 63 -5.83 4.42 -5.97
N GLU A 64 -6.21 4.76 -7.20
CA GLU A 64 -7.47 4.32 -7.78
C GLU A 64 -7.47 2.81 -8.04
N LYS A 65 -6.36 2.23 -8.46
CA LYS A 65 -6.25 0.77 -8.63
C LYS A 65 -6.44 0.03 -7.31
N VAL A 66 -5.89 0.57 -6.21
CA VAL A 66 -6.08 -0.02 -4.88
C VAL A 66 -7.55 0.09 -4.46
N ARG A 67 -8.17 1.25 -4.69
CA ARG A 67 -9.60 1.44 -4.41
C ARG A 67 -10.45 0.41 -5.15
N GLU A 68 -10.21 0.22 -6.43
CA GLU A 68 -10.93 -0.75 -7.25
C GLU A 68 -10.72 -2.18 -6.76
N TRP A 69 -9.48 -2.50 -6.37
CA TRP A 69 -9.16 -3.82 -5.82
C TRP A 69 -9.99 -4.12 -4.58
N LEU A 70 -10.12 -3.14 -3.68
CA LEU A 70 -10.92 -3.30 -2.47
C LEU A 70 -12.40 -3.56 -2.82
N GLU A 71 -12.94 -2.82 -3.77
CA GLU A 71 -14.32 -3.01 -4.20
C GLU A 71 -14.54 -4.39 -4.83
N GLU A 72 -13.64 -4.78 -5.72
CA GLU A 72 -13.73 -6.08 -6.41
C GLU A 72 -13.58 -7.27 -5.46
N ASN A 73 -12.79 -7.11 -4.40
CA ASN A 73 -12.56 -8.16 -3.41
C ASN A 73 -13.43 -8.01 -2.17
N HIS A 74 -14.41 -7.12 -2.22
CA HIS A 74 -15.42 -6.94 -1.16
C HIS A 74 -14.81 -6.59 0.20
N TYR A 75 -13.80 -5.72 0.21
CA TYR A 75 -13.15 -5.23 1.44
C TYR A 75 -12.78 -6.37 2.38
N PRO A 76 -11.82 -7.23 1.98
CA PRO A 76 -11.48 -8.42 2.76
C PRO A 76 -10.85 -8.05 4.11
N SER A 77 -11.11 -8.88 5.12
CA SER A 77 -10.54 -8.68 6.45
C SER A 77 -9.11 -9.19 6.58
N LEU A 78 -8.65 -9.98 5.60
CA LEU A 78 -7.28 -10.47 5.53
C LEU A 78 -6.72 -10.17 4.15
N ILE A 79 -5.53 -9.59 4.13
CA ILE A 79 -4.81 -9.29 2.88
C ILE A 79 -3.43 -9.92 2.99
N GLU A 80 -3.05 -10.69 1.98
CA GLU A 80 -1.77 -11.39 1.96
C GLU A 80 -0.66 -10.51 1.41
N LEU A 81 0.48 -10.54 2.07
CA LEU A 81 1.70 -9.87 1.63
C LEU A 81 2.81 -10.93 1.52
N GLN A 82 3.39 -11.08 0.33
CA GLN A 82 4.51 -11.99 0.13
C GLN A 82 5.80 -11.30 0.56
N LEU A 83 6.55 -11.99 1.43
CA LEU A 83 7.82 -11.48 1.94
C LEU A 83 8.97 -11.96 1.07
N ALA A 84 10.10 -11.28 1.17
CA ALA A 84 11.28 -11.59 0.37
C ALA A 84 11.82 -13.01 0.60
N ASN A 85 11.57 -13.58 1.79
CA ASN A 85 12.01 -14.93 2.12
C ASN A 85 11.06 -16.03 1.62
N GLY A 86 10.03 -15.66 0.87
CA GLY A 86 9.04 -16.59 0.33
C GLY A 86 7.85 -16.88 1.23
N ASN A 87 7.88 -16.41 2.47
CA ASN A 87 6.75 -16.55 3.38
C ASN A 87 5.63 -15.56 3.03
N VAL A 88 4.41 -15.90 3.42
CA VAL A 88 3.24 -15.04 3.24
C VAL A 88 2.81 -14.52 4.61
N ASN A 89 2.71 -13.21 4.71
CA ASN A 89 2.19 -12.55 5.90
C ASN A 89 0.71 -12.24 5.67
N LYS A 90 -0.15 -12.69 6.59
CA LYS A 90 -1.58 -12.40 6.52
C LYS A 90 -1.88 -11.18 7.37
N CYS A 91 -2.22 -10.07 6.71
CA CYS A 91 -2.47 -8.81 7.38
C CYS A 91 -3.96 -8.71 7.73
N LYS A 92 -4.26 -8.56 9.01
CA LYS A 92 -5.62 -8.28 9.46
C LYS A 92 -5.93 -6.82 9.21
N VAL A 93 -7.09 -6.56 8.63
CA VAL A 93 -7.46 -5.23 8.18
C VAL A 93 -8.82 -4.86 8.73
N LEU A 94 -8.91 -3.65 9.25
CA LEU A 94 -10.16 -3.00 9.59
C LEU A 94 -10.34 -1.80 8.66
N TYR A 95 -11.59 -1.50 8.33
CA TYR A 95 -11.86 -0.38 7.44
C TYR A 95 -12.58 0.73 8.21
N ARG A 96 -12.10 1.96 8.02
CA ARG A 96 -12.76 3.12 8.61
C ARG A 96 -14.08 3.35 7.90
N GLU A 97 -15.15 3.49 8.69
CA GLU A 97 -16.44 3.84 8.12
C GLU A 97 -16.40 5.28 7.60
N VAL A 98 -16.91 5.45 6.40
CA VAL A 98 -17.07 6.78 5.81
C VAL A 98 -18.51 7.20 6.06
N ALA A 99 -18.65 8.28 6.83
CA ALA A 99 -19.98 8.81 7.14
C ALA A 99 -20.59 9.48 5.91
#